data_f884e9bd90407023cccc5cb10a5ec2b1
#
_entry.id   f884e9bd90407023cccc5cb10a5ec2b1
#
_cell.length_a   1.000
_cell.length_b   1.000
_cell.length_c   1.000
_cell.angle_alpha   90.00
_cell.angle_beta   90.00
_cell.angle_gamma   90.00
#
_symmetry.space_group_name_H-M   'P 1'
#
loop_
_entity.id
_entity.type
_entity.pdbx_description
1 polymer ?
#
loop_
_entity_poly.entity_id
_entity_poly.type
_entity_poly.pdbx_seq_one_letter_code
_entity_poly.pdbx_strand_id
1 'polypeptide(L)'
;MKTRSDTFQFEKELDWEKPAPGIRRQMMGYDGQLMMVKVEFEEGAVGAVHQHYHSQATYVASGKFELTIGDRKEILSTGDG
;
A
#
# COMPACT_ATOMS: atom_id res chain seq x y z
N MET A 1 8.03 21.52 -0.39
CA MET A 1 7.65 20.10 -0.54
C MET A 1 8.79 19.20 -0.11
N LYS A 2 8.49 18.21 0.68
CA LYS A 2 9.47 17.28 1.17
C LYS A 2 9.78 16.24 0.08
N THR A 3 11.06 16.06 -0.27
CA THR A 3 11.48 15.12 -1.32
C THR A 3 11.98 13.79 -0.78
N ARG A 4 12.16 13.70 0.54
CA ARG A 4 12.50 12.46 1.23
C ARG A 4 11.89 12.46 2.60
N SER A 5 11.57 11.27 3.10
CA SER A 5 11.07 11.09 4.44
C SER A 5 12.20 11.18 5.48
N ASP A 6 11.83 11.22 6.75
CA ASP A 6 12.77 11.02 7.83
C ASP A 6 13.34 9.61 7.75
N THR A 7 14.50 9.39 8.38
CA THR A 7 15.18 8.09 8.33
C THR A 7 14.36 6.99 8.99
N PHE A 8 13.73 7.28 10.13
CA PHE A 8 12.89 6.32 10.85
C PHE A 8 11.43 6.76 10.79
N GLN A 9 10.52 5.80 10.66
CA GLN A 9 9.09 6.03 10.55
C GLN A 9 8.38 5.32 11.69
N PHE A 10 7.63 6.07 12.50
CA PHE A 10 6.86 5.52 13.63
C PHE A 10 5.38 5.66 13.32
N GLU A 11 4.65 4.55 13.35
CA GLU A 11 3.23 4.52 12.99
C GLU A 11 2.42 5.60 13.69
N LYS A 12 2.66 5.79 14.99
CA LYS A 12 1.89 6.75 15.80
C LYS A 12 2.13 8.21 15.42
N GLU A 13 3.19 8.49 14.68
CA GLU A 13 3.55 9.84 14.26
C GLU A 13 3.17 10.15 12.82
N LEU A 14 2.72 9.14 12.06
CA LEU A 14 2.37 9.30 10.66
C LEU A 14 0.87 9.50 10.49
N ASP A 15 0.51 10.41 9.59
CA ASP A 15 -0.89 10.66 9.27
C ASP A 15 -1.46 9.51 8.44
N TRP A 16 -2.73 9.20 8.70
CA TRP A 16 -3.49 8.29 7.86
C TRP A 16 -4.25 9.08 6.80
N GLU A 17 -4.14 8.62 5.56
CA GLU A 17 -4.94 9.14 4.46
C GLU A 17 -6.03 8.12 4.12
N LYS A 18 -7.18 8.60 3.65
CA LYS A 18 -8.30 7.76 3.22
C LYS A 18 -8.55 7.95 1.74
N PRO A 19 -7.85 7.21 0.86
CA PRO A 19 -8.02 7.37 -0.58
C PRO A 19 -9.38 6.90 -1.09
N ALA A 20 -10.06 6.01 -0.35
CA ALA A 20 -11.36 5.47 -0.74
C ALA A 20 -12.09 4.94 0.52
N PRO A 21 -13.41 4.70 0.44
CA PRO A 21 -14.14 4.11 1.56
C PRO A 21 -13.56 2.75 1.95
N GLY A 22 -13.35 2.55 3.24
CA GLY A 22 -12.81 1.31 3.78
C GLY A 22 -11.32 1.10 3.57
N ILE A 23 -10.63 2.09 3.04
CA ILE A 23 -9.18 2.00 2.76
C ILE A 23 -8.49 3.19 3.41
N ARG A 24 -7.42 2.92 4.15
CA ARG A 24 -6.54 3.96 4.67
C ARG A 24 -5.09 3.59 4.44
N ARG A 25 -4.24 4.60 4.36
CA ARG A 25 -2.83 4.39 4.09
C ARG A 25 -1.96 5.38 4.84
N GLN A 26 -0.71 4.97 5.05
CA GLN A 26 0.35 5.83 5.57
C GLN A 26 1.51 5.82 4.59
N MET A 27 1.98 7.01 4.23
CA MET A 27 3.25 7.14 3.51
C MET A 27 4.37 6.92 4.52
N MET A 28 5.18 5.90 4.28
CA MET A 28 6.29 5.58 5.16
C MET A 28 7.60 6.14 4.61
N GLY A 29 8.63 5.32 4.48
CA GLY A 29 9.91 5.79 3.97
C GLY A 29 9.88 6.09 2.48
N TYR A 30 10.43 7.22 2.06
CA TYR A 30 10.52 7.55 0.64
C TYR A 30 11.68 8.48 0.34
N ASP A 31 12.12 8.42 -0.92
CA ASP A 31 13.07 9.35 -1.50
C ASP A 31 12.74 9.50 -3.00
N GLY A 32 13.68 9.97 -3.81
CA GLY A 32 13.43 10.16 -5.24
C GLY A 32 13.33 8.86 -6.05
N GLN A 33 13.65 7.71 -5.47
CA GLN A 33 13.72 6.42 -6.19
C GLN A 33 12.76 5.38 -5.64
N LEU A 34 12.47 5.42 -4.36
CA LEU A 34 11.70 4.38 -3.66
C LEU A 34 10.69 5.01 -2.73
N MET A 35 9.53 4.38 -2.62
CA MET A 35 8.51 4.78 -1.65
C MET A 35 7.87 3.54 -1.06
N MET A 36 7.73 3.53 0.28
CA MET A 36 7.00 2.49 0.98
C MET A 36 5.69 3.04 1.48
N VAL A 37 4.60 2.33 1.20
CA VAL A 37 3.26 2.72 1.62
C VAL A 37 2.63 1.54 2.36
N LYS A 38 2.11 1.81 3.55
CA LYS A 38 1.31 0.84 4.29
C LYS A 38 -0.16 1.12 3.99
N VAL A 39 -0.89 0.08 3.60
CA VAL A 39 -2.31 0.20 3.25
C VAL A 39 -3.12 -0.79 4.07
N GLU A 40 -4.22 -0.33 4.64
CA GLU A 40 -5.18 -1.17 5.35
C GLU A 40 -6.52 -1.13 4.62
N PHE A 41 -7.12 -2.31 4.46
CA PHE A 41 -8.44 -2.48 3.86
C PHE A 41 -9.40 -3.03 4.90
N GLU A 42 -10.57 -2.42 5.02
CA GLU A 42 -11.69 -3.05 5.71
C GLU A 42 -12.20 -4.21 4.88
N GLU A 43 -12.81 -5.21 5.52
CA GLU A 43 -13.37 -6.35 4.82
C GLU A 43 -14.35 -5.88 3.73
N GLY A 44 -14.17 -6.41 2.53
CA GLY A 44 -15.01 -6.06 1.38
C GLY A 44 -14.63 -4.77 0.66
N ALA A 45 -13.67 -4.00 1.17
CA ALA A 45 -13.24 -2.78 0.49
C ALA A 45 -12.49 -3.13 -0.80
N VAL A 46 -12.69 -2.32 -1.83
CA VAL A 46 -12.11 -2.53 -3.15
C VAL A 46 -11.26 -1.32 -3.53
N GLY A 47 -9.99 -1.57 -3.83
CA GLY A 47 -9.09 -0.54 -4.31
C GLY A 47 -9.33 -0.24 -5.79
N ALA A 48 -9.13 1.01 -6.20
CA ALA A 48 -9.29 1.42 -7.59
C ALA A 48 -8.20 0.79 -8.46
N VAL A 49 -8.58 0.46 -9.69
CA VAL A 49 -7.61 0.03 -10.71
C VAL A 49 -6.79 1.23 -11.14
N HIS A 50 -5.47 1.07 -11.16
CA HIS A 50 -4.59 2.14 -11.60
C HIS A 50 -3.31 1.55 -12.19
N GLN A 51 -2.61 2.37 -12.97
CA GLN A 51 -1.34 2.02 -13.56
C GLN A 51 -0.25 2.92 -13.00
N HIS A 52 0.94 2.35 -12.86
CA HIS A 52 2.11 3.08 -12.37
C HIS A 52 3.21 3.09 -13.43
N TYR A 53 3.95 4.19 -13.49
CA TYR A 53 5.18 4.24 -14.27
C TYR A 53 6.34 3.53 -13.59
N HIS A 54 6.23 3.32 -12.30
CA HIS A 54 7.29 2.71 -11.50
C HIS A 54 7.00 1.25 -11.22
N SER A 55 8.06 0.49 -10.99
CA SER A 55 7.93 -0.88 -10.50
C SER A 55 7.30 -0.87 -9.11
N GLN A 56 6.48 -1.87 -8.85
CA GLN A 56 5.83 -2.02 -7.56
C GLN A 56 5.96 -3.47 -7.09
N ALA A 57 6.23 -3.64 -5.81
CA ALA A 57 6.15 -4.93 -5.15
C ALA A 57 5.21 -4.78 -3.95
N THR A 58 4.44 -5.82 -3.68
CA THR A 58 3.46 -5.83 -2.60
C THR A 58 3.71 -7.03 -1.71
N TYR A 59 3.64 -6.82 -0.40
CA TYR A 59 3.73 -7.86 0.61
C TYR A 59 2.49 -7.82 1.49
N VAL A 60 1.86 -8.97 1.69
CA VAL A 60 0.68 -9.09 2.55
C VAL A 60 1.15 -9.34 3.98
N ALA A 61 1.10 -8.32 4.81
CA ALA A 61 1.51 -8.40 6.20
C ALA A 61 0.47 -9.12 7.06
N SER A 62 -0.81 -9.01 6.71
CA SER A 62 -1.91 -9.63 7.46
C SER A 62 -3.16 -9.72 6.61
N GLY A 63 -3.90 -10.82 6.73
CA GLY A 63 -5.19 -11.01 6.11
C GLY A 63 -5.14 -11.73 4.77
N LYS A 64 -6.22 -11.59 4.01
CA LYS A 64 -6.36 -12.15 2.67
C LYS A 64 -6.83 -11.08 1.71
N PHE A 65 -6.25 -11.07 0.52
CA PHE A 65 -6.58 -10.11 -0.52
C PHE A 65 -6.76 -10.81 -1.84
N GLU A 66 -7.79 -10.41 -2.57
CA GLU A 66 -7.95 -10.79 -3.97
C GLU A 66 -7.29 -9.70 -4.80
N LEU A 67 -6.26 -10.07 -5.54
CA LEU A 67 -5.47 -9.14 -6.33
C LEU A 67 -5.55 -9.50 -7.80
N THR A 68 -5.81 -8.50 -8.63
CA THR A 68 -5.86 -8.67 -10.08
C THR A 68 -4.76 -7.83 -10.71
N ILE A 69 -3.90 -8.48 -11.47
CA ILE A 69 -2.86 -7.81 -12.26
C ILE A 69 -3.00 -8.29 -13.70
N GLY A 70 -3.33 -7.35 -14.60
CA GLY A 70 -3.64 -7.69 -15.95
C GLY A 70 -4.91 -8.55 -16.02
N ASP A 71 -4.81 -9.75 -16.59
CA ASP A 71 -5.90 -10.71 -16.68
C ASP A 71 -5.81 -11.84 -15.64
N ARG A 72 -4.83 -11.76 -14.75
CA ARG A 72 -4.59 -12.78 -13.72
C ARG A 72 -5.10 -12.32 -12.36
N LYS A 73 -5.89 -13.18 -11.73
CA LYS A 73 -6.47 -12.95 -10.40
C LYS A 73 -5.97 -14.03 -9.45
N GLU A 74 -5.46 -13.60 -8.31
CA GLU A 74 -4.97 -14.51 -7.26
C GLU A 74 -5.46 -14.06 -5.90
N ILE A 75 -5.60 -15.00 -4.98
CA ILE A 75 -5.87 -14.72 -3.58
C ILE A 75 -4.57 -14.85 -2.82
N LEU A 76 -4.13 -13.76 -2.22
CA LEU A 76 -2.92 -13.69 -1.43
C LEU A 76 -3.27 -13.68 0.05
N SER A 77 -2.53 -14.46 0.82
CA SER A 77 -2.67 -14.52 2.27
C SER A 77 -1.44 -13.94 2.93
N THR A 78 -1.48 -13.79 4.25
CA THR A 78 -0.33 -13.33 5.03
C THR A 78 0.95 -14.03 4.62
N GLY A 79 1.97 -13.26 4.29
CA GLY A 79 3.27 -13.77 3.85
C GLY A 79 3.45 -13.84 2.35
N ASP A 80 2.37 -13.71 1.59
CA ASP A 80 2.44 -13.75 0.12
C ASP A 80 2.74 -12.36 -0.46
N GLY A 81 3.11 -12.33 -1.71
CA GLY A 81 3.39 -11.07 -2.39
C GLY A 81 3.65 -11.23 -3.86
#